data_d4027b83e039ddcf990377bae044a0d0
#
_entry.id   d4027b83e039ddcf990377bae044a0d0
#
_cell.length_a   1.000
_cell.length_b   1.000
_cell.length_c   1.000
_cell.angle_alpha   90.00
_cell.angle_beta   90.00
_cell.angle_gamma   90.00
#
_symmetry.space_group_name_H-M   'P 1'
#
loop_
_entity.id
_entity.type
_entity.pdbx_description
1 polymer ?
#
loop_
_entity_poly.entity_id
_entity_poly.type
_entity_poly.pdbx_seq_one_letter_code
_entity_poly.pdbx_strand_id
1 'polypeptide(L)'
;IYDLSYEMSALLSSEERSEMHKTAIEQQRQAVQFYLDKYADPEIEFESHIVWSSNEADAIREEVEKNQYDLVVKYTKDEESFTSLIFTPVDWQLLRKCPIPVLMVRDGDWKHQRRILVAVNVSGEQEYQDEFNQELVSTGMNLAENLNRGNVHLVAAYPVAPINMAIDLPEFNTSGYENGIRGQHLINMKSLRQKFGIDEDHTH
;
A
#
# COMPACT_ATOMS: atom_id res chain seq x y z
N ILE A 1 11.93 10.95 -9.81
CA ILE A 1 11.56 12.31 -9.39
C ILE A 1 12.77 12.94 -8.74
N TYR A 2 13.12 14.14 -9.12
CA TYR A 2 14.33 14.84 -8.67
C TYR A 2 13.95 16.22 -8.13
N ASP A 3 14.59 16.66 -7.06
CA ASP A 3 14.42 18.00 -6.50
C ASP A 3 15.80 18.60 -6.15
N LEU A 4 15.93 19.91 -6.37
CA LEU A 4 17.07 20.70 -5.87
C LEU A 4 16.62 21.47 -4.64
N SER A 5 17.44 21.45 -3.60
CA SER A 5 17.16 22.30 -2.44
C SER A 5 17.05 23.76 -2.89
N TYR A 6 16.10 24.49 -2.32
CA TYR A 6 15.84 25.91 -2.60
C TYR A 6 17.14 26.75 -2.48
N GLU A 7 17.99 26.42 -1.52
CA GLU A 7 19.24 27.10 -1.26
C GLU A 7 20.24 26.98 -2.43
N MET A 8 20.34 25.79 -3.05
CA MET A 8 21.19 25.61 -4.23
C MET A 8 20.63 26.32 -5.46
N SER A 9 19.30 26.34 -5.62
CA SER A 9 18.65 26.97 -6.75
C SER A 9 18.73 28.51 -6.71
N ALA A 10 18.81 29.10 -5.52
CA ALA A 10 18.84 30.55 -5.32
C ALA A 10 20.18 31.17 -5.74
N LEU A 11 21.28 30.40 -5.81
CA LEU A 11 22.62 30.85 -6.17
C LEU A 11 22.90 30.79 -7.66
N LEU A 12 22.05 30.17 -8.46
CA LEU A 12 22.22 29.92 -9.87
C LEU A 12 21.38 30.88 -10.72
N SER A 13 21.93 31.32 -11.86
CA SER A 13 21.15 32.02 -12.89
C SER A 13 20.07 31.10 -13.48
N SER A 14 19.10 31.69 -14.20
CA SER A 14 18.03 30.91 -14.86
C SER A 14 18.58 29.94 -15.91
N GLU A 15 19.66 30.32 -16.60
CA GLU A 15 20.33 29.52 -17.62
C GLU A 15 21.05 28.33 -16.97
N GLU A 16 21.83 28.57 -15.92
CA GLU A 16 22.51 27.50 -15.16
C GLU A 16 21.54 26.51 -14.56
N ARG A 17 20.41 26.97 -14.02
CA ARG A 17 19.34 26.07 -13.53
C ARG A 17 18.77 25.21 -14.65
N SER A 18 18.47 25.78 -15.79
CA SER A 18 17.95 25.05 -16.95
C SER A 18 18.91 23.99 -17.45
N GLU A 19 20.17 24.30 -17.52
CA GLU A 19 21.21 23.35 -17.96
C GLU A 19 21.42 22.23 -16.96
N MET A 20 21.41 22.56 -15.68
CA MET A 20 21.51 21.56 -14.61
C MET A 20 20.27 20.60 -14.57
N HIS A 21 19.07 21.14 -14.79
CA HIS A 21 17.86 20.32 -14.92
C HIS A 21 17.98 19.34 -16.10
N LYS A 22 18.41 19.82 -17.26
CA LYS A 22 18.59 18.95 -18.45
C LYS A 22 19.62 17.87 -18.18
N THR A 23 20.74 18.22 -17.58
CA THR A 23 21.82 17.28 -17.26
C THR A 23 21.34 16.23 -16.26
N ALA A 24 20.60 16.61 -15.20
CA ALA A 24 20.07 15.69 -14.21
C ALA A 24 19.03 14.74 -14.81
N ILE A 25 18.13 15.26 -15.65
CA ILE A 25 17.11 14.42 -16.34
C ILE A 25 17.81 13.42 -17.27
N GLU A 26 18.83 13.84 -18.00
CA GLU A 26 19.54 12.95 -18.92
C GLU A 26 20.34 11.87 -18.17
N GLN A 27 20.98 12.19 -17.06
CA GLN A 27 21.63 11.21 -16.19
C GLN A 27 20.64 10.18 -15.64
N GLN A 28 19.46 10.61 -15.21
CA GLN A 28 18.41 9.69 -14.73
C GLN A 28 17.88 8.81 -15.88
N ARG A 29 17.71 9.38 -17.08
CA ARG A 29 17.29 8.60 -18.24
C ARG A 29 18.29 7.49 -18.57
N GLN A 30 19.58 7.78 -18.53
CA GLN A 30 20.64 6.80 -18.76
C GLN A 30 20.65 5.72 -17.67
N ALA A 31 20.45 6.11 -16.40
CA ALA A 31 20.36 5.16 -15.29
C ALA A 31 19.15 4.23 -15.43
N VAL A 32 17.97 4.76 -15.77
CA VAL A 32 16.77 3.94 -16.01
C VAL A 32 16.99 3.00 -17.19
N GLN A 33 17.55 3.50 -18.31
CA GLN A 33 17.84 2.68 -19.47
C GLN A 33 18.78 1.52 -19.14
N PHE A 34 19.83 1.77 -18.36
CA PHE A 34 20.75 0.72 -17.91
C PHE A 34 20.01 -0.40 -17.13
N TYR A 35 19.05 -0.05 -16.27
CA TYR A 35 18.24 -1.05 -15.55
C TYR A 35 17.27 -1.80 -16.47
N LEU A 36 16.65 -1.10 -17.41
CA LEU A 36 15.77 -1.74 -18.40
C LEU A 36 16.54 -2.72 -19.26
N ASP A 37 17.71 -2.34 -19.79
CA ASP A 37 18.55 -3.21 -20.61
C ASP A 37 19.01 -4.48 -19.86
N LYS A 38 19.11 -4.40 -18.53
CA LYS A 38 19.60 -5.49 -17.70
C LYS A 38 18.50 -6.43 -17.17
N TYR A 39 17.34 -5.89 -16.88
CA TYR A 39 16.31 -6.61 -16.11
C TYR A 39 14.94 -6.67 -16.80
N ALA A 40 14.71 -5.87 -17.84
CA ALA A 40 13.43 -5.87 -18.51
C ALA A 40 13.18 -7.20 -19.21
N ASP A 41 11.98 -7.72 -19.03
CA ASP A 41 11.50 -8.86 -19.80
C ASP A 41 11.10 -8.38 -21.20
N PRO A 42 11.58 -8.99 -22.28
CA PRO A 42 11.25 -8.59 -23.64
C PRO A 42 9.76 -8.76 -24.00
N GLU A 43 9.01 -9.53 -23.22
CA GLU A 43 7.56 -9.68 -23.38
C GLU A 43 6.75 -8.55 -22.71
N ILE A 44 7.42 -7.67 -21.92
CA ILE A 44 6.80 -6.56 -21.22
C ILE A 44 7.22 -5.24 -21.87
N GLU A 45 6.25 -4.43 -22.25
CA GLU A 45 6.49 -3.08 -22.75
C GLU A 45 6.82 -2.12 -21.60
N PHE A 46 7.92 -1.38 -21.73
CA PHE A 46 8.36 -0.41 -20.74
C PHE A 46 8.40 0.99 -21.35
N GLU A 47 7.82 1.93 -20.64
CA GLU A 47 7.93 3.35 -20.93
C GLU A 47 8.56 4.08 -19.73
N SER A 48 9.49 5.00 -19.97
CA SER A 48 10.17 5.73 -18.90
C SER A 48 9.78 7.21 -18.90
N HIS A 49 9.20 7.68 -17.80
CA HIS A 49 8.84 9.07 -17.56
C HIS A 49 9.73 9.65 -16.47
N ILE A 50 10.50 10.69 -16.78
CA ILE A 50 11.38 11.38 -15.84
C ILE A 50 10.81 12.76 -15.58
N VAL A 51 10.37 12.99 -14.36
CA VAL A 51 9.70 14.22 -13.94
C VAL A 51 10.53 14.94 -12.90
N TRP A 52 10.69 16.24 -13.08
CA TRP A 52 11.27 17.12 -12.08
C TRP A 52 10.15 17.70 -11.20
N SER A 53 10.16 17.40 -9.92
CA SER A 53 9.13 17.87 -8.97
C SER A 53 9.68 17.97 -7.56
N SER A 54 9.26 18.99 -6.84
CA SER A 54 9.51 19.16 -5.39
C SER A 54 8.58 18.31 -4.51
N ASN A 55 7.52 17.74 -5.09
CA ASN A 55 6.59 16.87 -4.39
C ASN A 55 6.41 15.55 -5.16
N GLU A 56 7.11 14.52 -4.69
CA GLU A 56 7.10 13.20 -5.30
C GLU A 56 5.69 12.58 -5.33
N ALA A 57 4.94 12.67 -4.24
CA ALA A 57 3.62 12.07 -4.16
C ALA A 57 2.63 12.72 -5.13
N ASP A 58 2.66 14.04 -5.26
CA ASP A 58 1.79 14.75 -6.20
C ASP A 58 2.17 14.47 -7.64
N ALA A 59 3.48 14.40 -7.96
CA ALA A 59 3.93 14.04 -9.30
C ALA A 59 3.49 12.63 -9.72
N ILE A 60 3.58 11.64 -8.81
CA ILE A 60 3.07 10.28 -9.06
C ILE A 60 1.56 10.29 -9.27
N ARG A 61 0.81 11.01 -8.43
CA ARG A 61 -0.65 11.11 -8.58
C ARG A 61 -1.07 11.77 -9.88
N GLU A 62 -0.43 12.88 -10.26
CA GLU A 62 -0.68 13.54 -11.55
C GLU A 62 -0.42 12.61 -12.73
N GLU A 63 0.61 11.79 -12.65
CA GLU A 63 0.91 10.79 -13.67
C GLU A 63 -0.18 9.73 -13.75
N VAL A 64 -0.64 9.23 -12.59
CA VAL A 64 -1.74 8.26 -12.48
C VAL A 64 -3.05 8.84 -13.04
N GLU A 65 -3.35 10.11 -12.76
CA GLU A 65 -4.57 10.77 -13.24
C GLU A 65 -4.55 11.05 -14.75
N LYS A 66 -3.36 11.26 -15.33
CA LYS A 66 -3.22 11.50 -16.79
C LYS A 66 -3.30 10.23 -17.63
N ASN A 67 -2.88 9.12 -17.07
CA ASN A 67 -2.81 7.83 -17.76
C ASN A 67 -3.61 6.80 -16.96
N GLN A 68 -4.17 5.82 -17.64
CA GLN A 68 -5.02 4.79 -17.02
C GLN A 68 -4.14 3.65 -16.50
N TYR A 69 -3.51 3.83 -15.34
CA TYR A 69 -2.75 2.79 -14.67
C TYR A 69 -3.64 2.00 -13.72
N ASP A 70 -3.36 0.71 -13.55
CA ASP A 70 -4.09 -0.20 -12.66
C ASP A 70 -3.40 -0.34 -11.29
N LEU A 71 -2.10 -0.08 -11.20
CA LEU A 71 -1.30 -0.28 -9.99
C LEU A 71 -0.10 0.66 -9.95
N VAL A 72 0.16 1.25 -8.79
CA VAL A 72 1.43 1.90 -8.48
C VAL A 72 2.31 0.94 -7.68
N VAL A 73 3.52 0.66 -8.15
CA VAL A 73 4.53 -0.08 -7.39
C VAL A 73 5.62 0.89 -6.96
N LYS A 74 5.83 1.01 -5.66
CA LYS A 74 6.84 1.91 -5.09
C LYS A 74 7.79 1.17 -4.15
N TYR A 75 9.09 1.37 -4.39
CA TYR A 75 10.12 0.90 -3.47
C TYR A 75 10.15 1.75 -2.20
N THR A 76 10.14 1.08 -1.04
CA THR A 76 10.27 1.71 0.27
C THR A 76 11.61 1.33 0.87
N LYS A 77 12.44 2.33 1.19
CA LYS A 77 13.76 2.10 1.81
C LYS A 77 13.60 1.61 3.24
N ASP A 78 14.36 0.57 3.59
CA ASP A 78 14.60 0.24 4.99
C ASP A 78 15.62 1.25 5.56
N GLU A 79 15.21 2.04 6.55
CA GLU A 79 16.20 2.76 7.37
C GLU A 79 16.82 1.73 8.33
N GLU A 80 18.15 1.56 8.23
CA GLU A 80 18.95 0.54 8.93
C GLU A 80 18.82 0.55 10.47
N SER A 81 18.11 1.50 11.04
CA SER A 81 18.07 1.76 12.49
C SER A 81 16.86 1.21 13.22
N PHE A 82 15.81 0.72 12.57
CA PHE A 82 14.57 0.33 13.25
C PHE A 82 14.01 -1.00 12.73
N THR A 83 13.67 -1.88 13.68
CA THR A 83 13.00 -3.17 13.41
C THR A 83 11.56 -3.06 12.91
N SER A 84 11.06 -1.85 12.71
CA SER A 84 9.70 -1.56 12.25
C SER A 84 9.70 -0.92 10.86
N LEU A 85 8.71 -1.25 10.07
CA LEU A 85 8.44 -0.67 8.76
C LEU A 85 8.12 0.81 8.93
N ILE A 86 9.04 1.71 8.57
CA ILE A 86 8.81 3.15 8.63
C ILE A 86 8.47 3.63 7.22
N PHE A 87 7.20 3.98 7.01
CA PHE A 87 6.78 4.65 5.79
C PHE A 87 7.24 6.10 5.79
N THR A 88 7.81 6.54 4.66
CA THR A 88 8.14 7.95 4.44
C THR A 88 6.85 8.80 4.36
N PRO A 89 6.95 10.14 4.53
CA PRO A 89 5.81 11.02 4.28
C PRO A 89 5.19 10.85 2.88
N VAL A 90 5.99 10.54 1.88
CA VAL A 90 5.54 10.25 0.51
C VAL A 90 4.72 8.97 0.46
N ASP A 91 5.18 7.90 1.11
CA ASP A 91 4.48 6.61 1.17
C ASP A 91 3.09 6.79 1.79
N TRP A 92 3.01 7.51 2.91
CA TRP A 92 1.74 7.82 3.56
C TRP A 92 0.79 8.65 2.70
N GLN A 93 1.30 9.60 1.94
CA GLN A 93 0.49 10.39 1.02
C GLN A 93 -0.06 9.53 -0.13
N LEU A 94 0.75 8.66 -0.70
CA LEU A 94 0.32 7.74 -1.75
C LEU A 94 -0.74 6.76 -1.24
N LEU A 95 -0.50 6.08 -0.10
CA LEU A 95 -1.46 5.15 0.49
C LEU A 95 -2.83 5.78 0.82
N ARG A 96 -2.85 7.08 1.10
CA ARG A 96 -4.10 7.79 1.47
C ARG A 96 -4.81 8.47 0.32
N LYS A 97 -4.09 8.86 -0.73
CA LYS A 97 -4.61 9.78 -1.76
C LYS A 97 -4.52 9.24 -3.18
N CYS A 98 -3.79 8.15 -3.41
CA CYS A 98 -3.71 7.55 -4.74
C CYS A 98 -5.08 6.95 -5.12
N PRO A 99 -5.62 7.25 -6.31
CA PRO A 99 -6.94 6.76 -6.72
C PRO A 99 -6.95 5.29 -7.14
N ILE A 100 -5.78 4.67 -7.28
CA ILE A 100 -5.60 3.26 -7.65
C ILE A 100 -4.78 2.54 -6.57
N PRO A 101 -4.77 1.20 -6.54
CA PRO A 101 -3.98 0.41 -5.60
C PRO A 101 -2.49 0.78 -5.61
N VAL A 102 -1.87 0.75 -4.43
CA VAL A 102 -0.45 1.03 -4.24
C VAL A 102 0.22 -0.17 -3.56
N LEU A 103 1.21 -0.75 -4.25
CA LEU A 103 2.05 -1.82 -3.73
C LEU A 103 3.39 -1.24 -3.25
N MET A 104 3.63 -1.27 -1.94
CA MET A 104 4.92 -0.90 -1.36
C MET A 104 5.84 -2.12 -1.34
N VAL A 105 7.00 -2.00 -1.99
CA VAL A 105 7.99 -3.07 -2.11
C VAL A 105 9.26 -2.67 -1.38
N ARG A 106 9.88 -3.62 -0.70
CA ARG A 106 11.16 -3.44 0.00
C ARG A 106 12.12 -4.57 -0.33
N ASP A 107 13.40 -4.37 -0.02
CA ASP A 107 14.39 -5.42 -0.09
C ASP A 107 14.07 -6.56 0.88
N GLY A 108 14.43 -7.76 0.50
CA GLY A 108 14.28 -8.95 1.32
C GLY A 108 14.00 -10.20 0.51
N ASP A 109 14.40 -11.33 1.06
CA ASP A 109 14.13 -12.62 0.47
C ASP A 109 12.70 -13.07 0.81
N TRP A 110 11.96 -13.46 -0.20
CA TRP A 110 10.67 -14.11 -0.01
C TRP A 110 10.86 -15.51 0.56
N LYS A 111 10.21 -15.78 1.69
CA LYS A 111 10.24 -17.13 2.29
C LYS A 111 9.57 -18.13 1.33
N HIS A 112 10.01 -19.40 1.39
CA HIS A 112 9.44 -20.46 0.53
C HIS A 112 7.93 -20.64 0.72
N GLN A 113 7.42 -20.48 1.95
CA GLN A 113 5.98 -20.44 2.21
C GLN A 113 5.54 -18.99 2.27
N ARG A 114 4.89 -18.55 1.21
CA ARG A 114 4.33 -17.20 1.11
C ARG A 114 2.97 -17.15 1.77
N ARG A 115 2.78 -16.18 2.64
CA ARG A 115 1.51 -15.93 3.32
C ARG A 115 1.05 -14.54 2.99
N ILE A 116 -0.17 -14.44 2.44
CA ILE A 116 -0.83 -13.18 2.12
C ILE A 116 -1.81 -12.89 3.24
N LEU A 117 -1.65 -11.78 3.92
CA LEU A 117 -2.59 -11.30 4.92
C LEU A 117 -3.53 -10.28 4.30
N VAL A 118 -4.82 -10.57 4.29
CA VAL A 118 -5.86 -9.67 3.82
C VAL A 118 -6.59 -9.09 5.02
N ALA A 119 -6.47 -7.78 5.21
CA ALA A 119 -7.17 -7.06 6.26
C ALA A 119 -8.56 -6.65 5.76
N VAL A 120 -9.62 -7.12 6.43
CA VAL A 120 -11.01 -6.88 6.06
C VAL A 120 -11.75 -6.16 7.18
N ASN A 121 -12.77 -5.38 6.81
CA ASN A 121 -13.70 -4.79 7.77
C ASN A 121 -15.03 -5.54 7.71
N VAL A 122 -15.29 -6.36 8.71
CA VAL A 122 -16.51 -7.18 8.80
C VAL A 122 -17.53 -6.63 9.82
N SER A 123 -17.50 -5.31 10.09
CA SER A 123 -18.45 -4.67 11.01
C SER A 123 -19.92 -4.78 10.54
N GLY A 124 -20.14 -4.87 9.23
CA GLY A 124 -21.49 -4.95 8.65
C GLY A 124 -22.26 -3.63 8.65
N GLU A 125 -21.58 -2.50 8.89
CA GLU A 125 -22.23 -1.19 9.02
C GLU A 125 -22.65 -0.57 7.68
N GLN A 126 -22.05 -1.01 6.56
CA GLN A 126 -22.25 -0.38 5.23
C GLN A 126 -22.23 -1.43 4.11
N GLU A 127 -23.21 -1.39 3.20
CA GLU A 127 -23.34 -2.34 2.09
C GLU A 127 -22.10 -2.39 1.18
N TYR A 128 -21.51 -1.23 0.85
CA TYR A 128 -20.32 -1.19 0.00
C TYR A 128 -19.09 -1.88 0.61
N GLN A 129 -19.09 -2.08 1.94
CA GLN A 129 -17.98 -2.74 2.63
C GLN A 129 -17.88 -4.23 2.26
N ASP A 130 -19.00 -4.87 2.00
CA ASP A 130 -19.00 -6.28 1.58
C ASP A 130 -18.42 -6.47 0.18
N GLU A 131 -18.74 -5.58 -0.75
CA GLU A 131 -18.16 -5.58 -2.10
C GLU A 131 -16.66 -5.32 -2.05
N PHE A 132 -16.23 -4.33 -1.26
CA PHE A 132 -14.83 -4.01 -1.07
C PHE A 132 -14.05 -5.15 -0.42
N ASN A 133 -14.60 -5.79 0.62
CA ASN A 133 -13.99 -6.98 1.23
C ASN A 133 -13.81 -8.12 0.22
N GLN A 134 -14.79 -8.33 -0.66
CA GLN A 134 -14.70 -9.36 -1.70
C GLN A 134 -13.60 -9.05 -2.71
N GLU A 135 -13.46 -7.81 -3.12
CA GLU A 135 -12.40 -7.35 -4.01
C GLU A 135 -11.02 -7.54 -3.36
N LEU A 136 -10.86 -7.17 -2.09
CA LEU A 136 -9.62 -7.37 -1.34
C LEU A 136 -9.25 -8.87 -1.24
N VAL A 137 -10.22 -9.74 -0.93
CA VAL A 137 -9.95 -11.18 -0.83
C VAL A 137 -9.61 -11.77 -2.20
N SER A 138 -10.34 -11.39 -3.25
CA SER A 138 -10.05 -11.83 -4.62
C SER A 138 -8.66 -11.40 -5.06
N THR A 139 -8.27 -10.16 -4.78
CA THR A 139 -6.93 -9.64 -5.06
C THR A 139 -5.85 -10.42 -4.29
N GLY A 140 -6.09 -10.70 -3.01
CA GLY A 140 -5.19 -11.51 -2.20
C GLY A 140 -5.02 -12.93 -2.73
N MET A 141 -6.10 -13.56 -3.20
CA MET A 141 -6.06 -14.90 -3.82
C MET A 141 -5.30 -14.89 -5.15
N ASN A 142 -5.58 -13.94 -6.03
CA ASN A 142 -4.85 -13.79 -7.29
C ASN A 142 -3.35 -13.57 -7.05
N LEU A 143 -3.00 -12.75 -6.06
CA LEU A 143 -1.61 -12.55 -5.67
C LEU A 143 -0.97 -13.83 -5.15
N ALA A 144 -1.68 -14.62 -4.33
CA ALA A 144 -1.20 -15.88 -3.82
C ALA A 144 -0.93 -16.91 -4.93
N GLU A 145 -1.80 -16.99 -5.94
CA GLU A 145 -1.64 -17.87 -7.11
C GLU A 145 -0.41 -17.46 -7.92
N ASN A 146 -0.26 -16.17 -8.24
CA ASN A 146 0.88 -15.65 -9.00
C ASN A 146 2.21 -15.76 -8.25
N LEU A 147 2.18 -15.84 -6.92
CA LEU A 147 3.36 -16.03 -6.07
C LEU A 147 3.63 -17.51 -5.73
N ASN A 148 3.38 -18.46 -6.62
CA ASN A 148 3.60 -19.89 -6.44
C ASN A 148 2.81 -20.52 -5.27
N ARG A 149 1.51 -20.30 -5.23
CA ARG A 149 0.55 -20.89 -4.28
C ARG A 149 0.83 -20.52 -2.83
N GLY A 150 0.82 -19.24 -2.54
CA GLY A 150 0.81 -18.73 -1.16
C GLY A 150 -0.51 -19.02 -0.46
N ASN A 151 -0.48 -19.08 0.88
CA ASN A 151 -1.71 -19.17 1.67
C ASN A 151 -2.27 -17.77 1.94
N VAL A 152 -3.59 -17.63 1.81
CA VAL A 152 -4.31 -16.40 2.15
C VAL A 152 -4.84 -16.51 3.56
N HIS A 153 -4.52 -15.51 4.38
CA HIS A 153 -5.03 -15.34 5.74
C HIS A 153 -5.91 -14.10 5.80
N LEU A 154 -7.05 -14.19 6.45
CA LEU A 154 -7.92 -13.05 6.72
C LEU A 154 -7.68 -12.54 8.15
N VAL A 155 -7.69 -11.23 8.32
CA VAL A 155 -7.68 -10.58 9.63
C VAL A 155 -8.73 -9.48 9.69
N ALA A 156 -9.45 -9.41 10.79
CA ALA A 156 -10.32 -8.29 11.10
C ALA A 156 -10.06 -7.80 12.53
N ALA A 157 -10.03 -6.48 12.68
CA ALA A 157 -9.98 -5.85 13.98
C ALA A 157 -11.38 -5.34 14.37
N TYR A 158 -11.73 -5.47 15.63
CA TYR A 158 -12.96 -4.89 16.18
C TYR A 158 -12.64 -3.93 17.34
N PRO A 159 -13.45 -2.87 17.52
CA PRO A 159 -13.21 -1.92 18.57
C PRO A 159 -13.50 -2.53 19.94
N VAL A 160 -12.65 -2.26 20.93
CA VAL A 160 -12.95 -2.51 22.34
C VAL A 160 -13.75 -1.33 22.90
N ALA A 161 -14.49 -1.59 24.00
CA ALA A 161 -15.23 -0.52 24.67
C ALA A 161 -14.27 0.61 25.12
N PRO A 162 -14.55 1.88 24.81
CA PRO A 162 -13.72 2.98 25.27
C PRO A 162 -13.64 3.02 26.80
N ILE A 163 -12.45 3.24 27.34
CA ILE A 163 -12.19 3.26 28.79
C ILE A 163 -13.09 4.29 29.51
N ASN A 164 -13.34 5.43 28.89
CA ASN A 164 -14.23 6.46 29.44
C ASN A 164 -15.69 5.99 29.57
N MET A 165 -16.17 5.08 28.72
CA MET A 165 -17.50 4.50 28.89
C MET A 165 -17.65 3.74 30.21
N ALA A 166 -16.63 3.00 30.64
CA ALA A 166 -16.65 2.30 31.92
C ALA A 166 -16.58 3.25 33.12
N ILE A 167 -15.98 4.43 32.96
CA ILE A 167 -15.86 5.48 33.99
C ILE A 167 -17.14 6.31 34.07
N ASP A 168 -17.66 6.76 32.94
CA ASP A 168 -18.79 7.67 32.84
C ASP A 168 -20.15 6.97 33.05
N LEU A 169 -20.20 5.66 32.76
CA LEU A 169 -21.37 4.81 32.86
C LEU A 169 -21.05 3.55 33.66
N PRO A 170 -20.99 3.60 35.00
CA PRO A 170 -20.59 2.45 35.83
C PRO A 170 -21.48 1.20 35.68
N GLU A 171 -22.74 1.38 35.24
CA GLU A 171 -23.68 0.28 34.99
C GLU A 171 -23.53 -0.31 33.57
N PHE A 172 -22.67 0.27 32.72
CA PHE A 172 -22.47 -0.23 31.36
C PHE A 172 -21.69 -1.57 31.38
N ASN A 173 -22.32 -2.59 30.84
CA ASN A 173 -21.69 -3.92 30.73
C ASN A 173 -20.70 -3.95 29.57
N THR A 174 -19.46 -3.49 29.80
CA THR A 174 -18.39 -3.48 28.80
C THR A 174 -18.10 -4.86 28.23
N SER A 175 -18.08 -5.90 29.09
CA SER A 175 -17.84 -7.27 28.64
C SER A 175 -18.96 -7.82 27.77
N GLY A 176 -20.21 -7.49 28.08
CA GLY A 176 -21.36 -7.85 27.24
C GLY A 176 -21.30 -7.18 25.88
N TYR A 177 -20.93 -5.91 25.84
CA TYR A 177 -20.75 -5.15 24.61
C TYR A 177 -19.62 -5.72 23.72
N GLU A 178 -18.44 -5.96 24.30
CA GLU A 178 -17.31 -6.54 23.58
C GLU A 178 -17.61 -7.94 23.03
N ASN A 179 -18.26 -8.78 23.83
CA ASN A 179 -18.67 -10.12 23.40
C ASN A 179 -19.70 -10.07 22.27
N GLY A 180 -20.63 -9.12 22.31
CA GLY A 180 -21.61 -8.88 21.25
C GLY A 180 -20.93 -8.50 19.93
N ILE A 181 -20.04 -7.49 19.96
CA ILE A 181 -19.28 -7.07 18.76
C ILE A 181 -18.42 -8.21 18.23
N ARG A 182 -17.67 -8.87 19.10
CA ARG A 182 -16.85 -10.01 18.71
C ARG A 182 -17.66 -11.13 18.07
N GLY A 183 -18.82 -11.45 18.65
CA GLY A 183 -19.73 -12.47 18.11
C GLY A 183 -20.19 -12.12 16.69
N GLN A 184 -20.59 -10.86 16.46
CA GLN A 184 -21.01 -10.41 15.13
C GLN A 184 -19.85 -10.45 14.12
N HIS A 185 -18.66 -10.00 14.50
CA HIS A 185 -17.47 -10.06 13.63
C HIS A 185 -17.11 -11.50 13.27
N LEU A 186 -17.19 -12.44 14.20
CA LEU A 186 -16.95 -13.86 13.94
C LEU A 186 -17.97 -14.45 12.95
N ILE A 187 -19.24 -14.08 13.05
CA ILE A 187 -20.30 -14.51 12.12
C ILE A 187 -20.01 -13.98 10.71
N ASN A 188 -19.74 -12.68 10.59
CA ASN A 188 -19.48 -12.04 9.32
C ASN A 188 -18.17 -12.56 8.69
N MET A 189 -17.12 -12.75 9.48
CA MET A 189 -15.86 -13.36 9.02
C MET A 189 -16.10 -14.79 8.52
N LYS A 190 -16.88 -15.59 9.23
CA LYS A 190 -17.23 -16.94 8.79
C LYS A 190 -17.97 -16.93 7.45
N SER A 191 -18.92 -16.03 7.27
CA SER A 191 -19.63 -15.87 5.99
C SER A 191 -18.68 -15.52 4.85
N LEU A 192 -17.79 -14.55 5.07
CA LEU A 192 -16.80 -14.12 4.07
C LEU A 192 -15.84 -15.26 3.70
N ARG A 193 -15.22 -15.94 4.68
CA ARG A 193 -14.29 -17.04 4.41
C ARG A 193 -14.94 -18.22 3.67
N GLN A 194 -16.19 -18.56 4.01
CA GLN A 194 -16.92 -19.64 3.34
C GLN A 194 -17.17 -19.32 1.87
N LYS A 195 -17.47 -18.08 1.54
CA LYS A 195 -17.66 -17.63 0.16
C LYS A 195 -16.43 -17.88 -0.71
N PHE A 196 -15.23 -17.78 -0.14
CA PHE A 196 -13.96 -17.95 -0.84
C PHE A 196 -13.26 -19.29 -0.59
N GLY A 197 -13.87 -20.19 0.19
CA GLY A 197 -13.28 -21.50 0.51
C GLY A 197 -12.01 -21.42 1.36
N ILE A 198 -11.88 -20.37 2.18
CA ILE A 198 -10.71 -20.17 3.06
C ILE A 198 -10.93 -20.95 4.36
N ASP A 199 -9.92 -21.75 4.76
CA ASP A 199 -9.97 -22.57 5.97
C ASP A 199 -10.02 -21.74 7.25
N GLU A 200 -10.59 -22.30 8.31
CA GLU A 200 -10.75 -21.61 9.59
C GLU A 200 -9.44 -21.24 10.24
N ASP A 201 -8.43 -22.09 10.10
CA ASP A 201 -7.06 -21.86 10.63
C ASP A 201 -6.36 -20.65 9.97
N HIS A 202 -6.91 -20.14 8.88
CA HIS A 202 -6.42 -18.96 8.17
C HIS A 202 -7.23 -17.68 8.48
N THR A 203 -7.99 -17.65 9.57
CA THR A 203 -8.76 -16.46 9.98
C THR A 203 -8.37 -16.02 11.41
N HIS A 204 -8.14 -14.71 11.58
CA HIS A 204 -7.61 -14.11 12.80
C HIS A 204 -8.40 -12.87 13.23
#